data_dee409e219dc65ecdc83074539ade495
#
_entry.id   dee409e219dc65ecdc83074539ade495
#
_cell.length_a   1.000
_cell.length_b   1.000
_cell.length_c   1.000
_cell.angle_alpha   90.00
_cell.angle_beta   90.00
_cell.angle_gamma   90.00
#
_symmetry.space_group_name_H-M   'P 1'
#
loop_
_entity.id
_entity.type
_entity.pdbx_description
1 polymer ?
#
loop_
_entity_poly.entity_id
_entity_poly.type
_entity_poly.pdbx_seq_one_letter_code
_entity_poly.pdbx_strand_id
1 'polypeptide(L)'
;MKANILKLLFLFCSVIVLSACDTDDDLPSSKVPETVKSAFDAKFPTVNRVEWEKKSGYYVAEFHENGVEMQTWFDADAVWCMTETDLRTDLNGLPGLVQNAFQTGEYADWRVDDIDKYERPAGVFYLIEIEKNGQKDRDLFYDENGNLLKDVVDTEKDTVLPNISFN
;
A
#
# COMPACT_ATOMS: atom_id res chain seq x y z
N MET A 1 64.46 -34.14 13.80
CA MET A 1 63.71 -33.10 14.52
C MET A 1 62.34 -33.00 13.90
N LYS A 2 61.29 -33.43 14.61
CA LYS A 2 59.94 -33.55 14.08
C LYS A 2 59.11 -32.31 14.51
N ALA A 3 58.63 -31.52 13.56
CA ALA A 3 57.77 -30.40 13.82
C ALA A 3 56.32 -30.89 13.83
N ASN A 4 55.62 -30.71 14.96
CA ASN A 4 54.20 -31.00 15.12
C ASN A 4 53.41 -29.82 14.58
N ILE A 5 52.59 -30.09 13.55
CA ILE A 5 51.64 -29.13 13.01
C ILE A 5 50.31 -29.33 13.78
N LEU A 6 50.02 -28.38 14.65
CA LEU A 6 48.72 -28.28 15.36
C LEU A 6 47.67 -27.76 14.40
N LYS A 7 46.74 -28.63 13.98
CA LYS A 7 45.59 -28.23 13.17
C LYS A 7 44.56 -27.53 14.06
N LEU A 8 44.50 -26.21 13.93
CA LEU A 8 43.42 -25.40 14.53
C LEU A 8 42.16 -25.51 13.67
N LEU A 9 41.17 -26.22 14.17
CA LEU A 9 39.85 -26.38 13.52
C LEU A 9 39.04 -25.13 13.82
N PHE A 10 38.96 -24.20 12.86
CA PHE A 10 38.04 -23.06 12.92
C PHE A 10 36.63 -23.55 12.62
N LEU A 11 35.81 -23.67 13.67
CA LEU A 11 34.37 -23.89 13.56
C LEU A 11 33.72 -22.58 13.09
N PHE A 12 33.48 -22.48 11.78
CA PHE A 12 32.74 -21.35 11.18
C PHE A 12 31.29 -21.49 11.56
N CYS A 13 30.85 -20.80 12.64
CA CYS A 13 29.48 -20.67 13.00
C CYS A 13 28.84 -19.71 12.00
N SER A 14 28.27 -20.26 10.93
CA SER A 14 27.47 -19.49 9.97
C SER A 14 26.19 -19.03 10.67
N VAL A 15 26.17 -17.79 11.14
CA VAL A 15 24.97 -17.10 11.52
C VAL A 15 24.20 -16.84 10.22
N ILE A 16 23.19 -17.67 9.95
CA ILE A 16 22.20 -17.39 8.90
C ILE A 16 21.36 -16.24 9.44
N VAL A 17 21.71 -15.03 9.05
CA VAL A 17 20.81 -13.88 9.17
C VAL A 17 19.72 -14.13 8.13
N LEU A 18 18.57 -14.60 8.57
CA LEU A 18 17.36 -14.56 7.78
C LEU A 18 16.99 -13.07 7.63
N SER A 19 17.52 -12.43 6.59
CA SER A 19 16.90 -11.22 6.08
C SER A 19 15.50 -11.63 5.63
N ALA A 20 14.51 -11.27 6.38
CA ALA A 20 13.16 -11.18 5.84
C ALA A 20 13.24 -10.07 4.76
N CYS A 21 13.46 -10.46 3.51
CA CYS A 21 13.04 -9.63 2.40
C CYS A 21 11.52 -9.57 2.52
N ASP A 22 11.00 -8.39 2.79
CA ASP A 22 9.62 -8.03 2.50
C ASP A 22 9.55 -7.96 0.96
N THR A 23 9.34 -9.09 0.34
CA THR A 23 8.97 -9.18 -1.07
C THR A 23 7.45 -9.20 -1.08
N ASP A 24 6.84 -8.27 -1.79
CA ASP A 24 5.44 -8.36 -2.20
C ASP A 24 5.35 -9.62 -3.06
N ASP A 25 4.93 -10.73 -2.45
CA ASP A 25 4.89 -12.03 -3.10
C ASP A 25 3.44 -12.39 -3.41
N ASP A 26 3.16 -12.68 -4.67
CA ASP A 26 1.92 -13.33 -5.10
C ASP A 26 1.62 -14.50 -4.17
N LEU A 27 0.47 -14.46 -3.52
CA LEU A 27 0.06 -15.48 -2.56
C LEU A 27 -1.01 -16.39 -3.19
N PRO A 28 -0.69 -17.66 -3.48
CA PRO A 28 -1.73 -18.57 -3.95
C PRO A 28 -2.92 -18.60 -2.98
N SER A 29 -4.14 -18.53 -3.50
CA SER A 29 -5.38 -18.53 -2.70
C SER A 29 -5.46 -19.70 -1.69
N SER A 30 -4.79 -20.83 -1.99
CA SER A 30 -4.68 -21.97 -1.07
C SER A 30 -3.82 -21.69 0.18
N LYS A 31 -3.05 -20.60 0.19
CA LYS A 31 -2.22 -20.17 1.32
C LYS A 31 -2.87 -19.06 2.15
N VAL A 32 -3.95 -18.47 1.65
CA VAL A 32 -4.74 -17.48 2.39
C VAL A 32 -5.60 -18.20 3.43
N PRO A 33 -5.60 -17.78 4.70
CA PRO A 33 -6.47 -18.35 5.72
C PRO A 33 -7.95 -18.27 5.32
N GLU A 34 -8.72 -19.29 5.63
CA GLU A 34 -10.16 -19.36 5.29
C GLU A 34 -10.95 -18.23 6.00
N THR A 35 -10.50 -17.82 7.18
CA THR A 35 -11.08 -16.68 7.92
C THR A 35 -10.91 -15.37 7.15
N VAL A 36 -9.75 -15.13 6.53
CA VAL A 36 -9.49 -13.95 5.71
C VAL A 36 -10.34 -13.95 4.45
N LYS A 37 -10.42 -15.09 3.75
CA LYS A 37 -11.29 -15.23 2.57
C LYS A 37 -12.77 -14.99 2.92
N SER A 38 -13.22 -15.56 4.03
CA SER A 38 -14.60 -15.34 4.51
C SER A 38 -14.87 -13.88 4.87
N ALA A 39 -13.90 -13.17 5.45
CA ALA A 39 -14.02 -11.75 5.73
C ALA A 39 -14.09 -10.92 4.45
N PHE A 40 -13.29 -11.27 3.46
CA PHE A 40 -13.34 -10.68 2.12
C PHE A 40 -14.70 -10.89 1.45
N ASP A 41 -15.17 -12.15 1.37
CA ASP A 41 -16.45 -12.49 0.75
C ASP A 41 -17.65 -11.79 1.43
N ALA A 42 -17.57 -11.62 2.76
CA ALA A 42 -18.60 -10.90 3.50
C ALA A 42 -18.62 -9.40 3.17
N LYS A 43 -17.44 -8.82 2.90
CA LYS A 43 -17.32 -7.39 2.57
C LYS A 43 -17.60 -7.11 1.08
N PHE A 44 -17.21 -8.01 0.19
CA PHE A 44 -17.31 -7.88 -1.27
C PHE A 44 -18.04 -9.08 -1.91
N PRO A 45 -19.33 -9.28 -1.60
CA PRO A 45 -20.05 -10.52 -1.98
C PRO A 45 -20.30 -10.66 -3.49
N THR A 46 -20.08 -9.63 -4.28
CA THR A 46 -20.26 -9.62 -5.74
C THR A 46 -18.98 -9.91 -6.51
N VAL A 47 -17.84 -9.92 -5.84
CA VAL A 47 -16.53 -10.11 -6.47
C VAL A 47 -16.30 -11.61 -6.70
N ASN A 48 -15.98 -11.96 -7.97
CA ASN A 48 -15.78 -13.37 -8.37
C ASN A 48 -14.32 -13.73 -8.69
N ARG A 49 -13.47 -12.72 -8.83
CA ARG A 49 -12.05 -12.89 -9.11
C ARG A 49 -11.27 -12.01 -8.14
N VAL A 50 -10.30 -12.61 -7.49
CA VAL A 50 -9.42 -11.98 -6.55
C VAL A 50 -8.02 -12.56 -6.69
N GLU A 51 -7.04 -11.68 -6.73
CA GLU A 51 -5.63 -12.02 -6.61
C GLU A 51 -5.18 -11.68 -5.20
N TRP A 52 -4.30 -12.50 -4.63
CA TRP A 52 -3.90 -12.35 -3.25
C TRP A 52 -2.40 -12.12 -3.17
N GLU A 53 -2.01 -11.23 -2.28
CA GLU A 53 -0.63 -10.92 -1.97
C GLU A 53 -0.40 -10.90 -0.46
N LYS A 54 0.87 -10.95 -0.09
CA LYS A 54 1.31 -10.71 1.29
C LYS A 54 2.21 -9.49 1.30
N LYS A 55 1.70 -8.36 1.84
CA LYS A 55 2.43 -7.09 1.93
C LYS A 55 2.57 -6.67 3.40
N SER A 56 3.79 -6.47 3.88
CA SER A 56 4.06 -5.93 5.23
C SER A 56 3.28 -6.62 6.35
N GLY A 57 3.06 -7.94 6.24
CA GLY A 57 2.32 -8.72 7.22
C GLY A 57 0.80 -8.80 7.01
N TYR A 58 0.24 -8.01 6.11
CA TYR A 58 -1.18 -8.05 5.75
C TYR A 58 -1.46 -9.06 4.64
N TYR A 59 -2.67 -9.58 4.59
CA TYR A 59 -3.24 -10.25 3.42
C TYR A 59 -3.92 -9.17 2.57
N VAL A 60 -3.48 -9.01 1.34
CA VAL A 60 -4.02 -8.03 0.41
C VAL A 60 -4.76 -8.75 -0.70
N ALA A 61 -6.00 -8.36 -0.92
CA ALA A 61 -6.83 -8.85 -2.02
C ALA A 61 -6.92 -7.75 -3.08
N GLU A 62 -6.48 -8.05 -4.29
CA GLU A 62 -6.63 -7.20 -5.47
C GLU A 62 -7.77 -7.74 -6.33
N PHE A 63 -8.68 -6.87 -6.73
CA PHE A 63 -9.86 -7.21 -7.49
C PHE A 63 -10.44 -6.01 -8.24
N HIS A 64 -11.39 -6.28 -9.12
CA HIS A 64 -12.17 -5.24 -9.79
C HIS A 64 -13.63 -5.33 -9.36
N GLU A 65 -14.21 -4.21 -8.96
CA GLU A 65 -15.64 -4.06 -8.73
C GLU A 65 -16.21 -2.94 -9.62
N ASN A 66 -17.20 -3.27 -10.44
CA ASN A 66 -17.80 -2.36 -11.43
C ASN A 66 -16.79 -1.73 -12.42
N GLY A 67 -15.69 -2.43 -12.69
CA GLY A 67 -14.63 -1.96 -13.60
C GLY A 67 -13.61 -1.01 -12.96
N VAL A 68 -13.70 -0.80 -11.65
CA VAL A 68 -12.74 -0.05 -10.85
C VAL A 68 -11.81 -1.05 -10.15
N GLU A 69 -10.52 -0.80 -10.23
CA GLU A 69 -9.50 -1.57 -9.51
C GLU A 69 -9.50 -1.20 -8.03
N MET A 70 -9.39 -2.21 -7.20
CA MET A 70 -9.40 -2.06 -5.75
C MET A 70 -8.42 -3.01 -5.10
N GLN A 71 -7.82 -2.58 -4.01
CA GLN A 71 -7.05 -3.42 -3.10
C GLN A 71 -7.64 -3.33 -1.70
N THR A 72 -7.70 -4.45 -0.97
CA THR A 72 -8.18 -4.43 0.41
C THR A 72 -7.29 -5.26 1.33
N TRP A 73 -6.98 -4.70 2.50
CA TRP A 73 -6.02 -5.23 3.47
C TRP A 73 -6.73 -5.85 4.67
N PHE A 74 -6.31 -7.05 5.02
CA PHE A 74 -6.72 -7.74 6.26
C PHE A 74 -5.48 -8.09 7.08
N ASP A 75 -5.57 -7.98 8.39
CA ASP A 75 -4.53 -8.46 9.28
C ASP A 75 -4.57 -10.01 9.46
N ALA A 76 -3.68 -10.53 10.29
CA ALA A 76 -3.59 -11.96 10.57
C ALA A 76 -4.83 -12.54 11.29
N ASP A 77 -5.59 -11.69 11.96
CA ASP A 77 -6.83 -12.05 12.67
C ASP A 77 -8.08 -11.89 11.77
N ALA A 78 -7.87 -11.65 10.47
CA ALA A 78 -8.91 -11.42 9.45
C ALA A 78 -9.73 -10.13 9.71
N VAL A 79 -9.16 -9.16 10.42
CA VAL A 79 -9.78 -7.85 10.61
C VAL A 79 -9.47 -6.99 9.40
N TRP A 80 -10.50 -6.37 8.82
CA TRP A 80 -10.33 -5.40 7.75
C TRP A 80 -9.62 -4.14 8.26
N CYS A 81 -8.57 -3.74 7.56
CA CYS A 81 -7.71 -2.63 7.93
C CYS A 81 -7.83 -1.44 6.99
N MET A 82 -7.94 -1.69 5.69
CA MET A 82 -8.00 -0.63 4.68
C MET A 82 -8.57 -1.17 3.36
N THR A 83 -9.17 -0.30 2.58
CA THR A 83 -9.46 -0.52 1.15
C THR A 83 -8.97 0.69 0.37
N GLU A 84 -8.23 0.43 -0.68
CA GLU A 84 -7.82 1.38 -1.70
C GLU A 84 -8.73 1.23 -2.92
N THR A 85 -9.03 2.34 -3.56
CA THR A 85 -9.82 2.40 -4.80
C THR A 85 -9.09 3.31 -5.77
N ASP A 86 -8.66 2.77 -6.89
CA ASP A 86 -8.06 3.52 -7.99
C ASP A 86 -9.12 4.41 -8.66
N LEU A 87 -8.94 5.72 -8.56
CA LEU A 87 -9.75 6.72 -9.25
C LEU A 87 -9.06 7.21 -10.52
N ARG A 88 -7.87 6.69 -10.83
CA ARG A 88 -7.03 7.10 -11.95
C ARG A 88 -6.72 8.59 -11.87
N THR A 89 -6.92 9.32 -12.96
CA THR A 89 -6.69 10.77 -13.02
C THR A 89 -8.00 11.57 -12.97
N ASP A 90 -9.12 10.94 -12.58
CA ASP A 90 -10.43 11.60 -12.59
C ASP A 90 -10.69 12.41 -11.32
N LEU A 91 -10.35 13.68 -11.37
CA LEU A 91 -10.65 14.62 -10.29
C LEU A 91 -12.14 14.66 -9.90
N ASN A 92 -13.08 14.30 -10.81
CA ASN A 92 -14.51 14.28 -10.48
C ASN A 92 -14.88 13.11 -9.54
N GLY A 93 -14.01 12.11 -9.39
CA GLY A 93 -14.14 11.06 -8.39
C GLY A 93 -13.90 11.53 -6.95
N LEU A 94 -13.27 12.70 -6.77
CA LEU A 94 -12.98 13.28 -5.46
C LEU A 94 -14.19 14.05 -4.89
N PRO A 95 -14.30 14.19 -3.55
CA PRO A 95 -15.21 15.14 -2.94
C PRO A 95 -14.95 16.58 -3.41
N GLY A 96 -15.98 17.38 -3.57
CA GLY A 96 -15.85 18.75 -4.06
C GLY A 96 -14.92 19.64 -3.24
N LEU A 97 -14.79 19.38 -1.92
CA LEU A 97 -13.83 20.09 -1.06
C LEU A 97 -12.39 19.75 -1.38
N VAL A 98 -12.10 18.47 -1.66
CA VAL A 98 -10.75 18.00 -2.06
C VAL A 98 -10.40 18.56 -3.44
N GLN A 99 -11.33 18.46 -4.42
CA GLN A 99 -11.13 19.05 -5.74
C GLN A 99 -10.78 20.54 -5.63
N ASN A 100 -11.59 21.30 -4.88
CA ASN A 100 -11.37 22.74 -4.72
C ASN A 100 -10.03 23.03 -4.04
N ALA A 101 -9.67 22.29 -3.00
CA ALA A 101 -8.41 22.45 -2.30
C ALA A 101 -7.21 22.24 -3.23
N PHE A 102 -7.22 21.18 -4.03
CA PHE A 102 -6.19 20.91 -5.02
C PHE A 102 -6.15 21.99 -6.11
N GLN A 103 -7.28 22.29 -6.75
CA GLN A 103 -7.36 23.21 -7.89
C GLN A 103 -7.06 24.66 -7.55
N THR A 104 -7.18 25.06 -6.28
CA THR A 104 -6.85 26.42 -5.80
C THR A 104 -5.58 26.47 -4.97
N GLY A 105 -4.94 25.31 -4.74
CA GLY A 105 -3.74 25.17 -3.92
C GLY A 105 -2.44 25.48 -4.66
N GLU A 106 -1.33 25.22 -3.98
CA GLU A 106 0.04 25.47 -4.49
C GLU A 106 0.35 24.68 -5.77
N TYR A 107 -0.25 23.49 -5.91
CA TYR A 107 0.02 22.54 -6.98
C TYR A 107 -1.04 22.54 -8.08
N ALA A 108 -1.88 23.57 -8.16
CA ALA A 108 -3.00 23.64 -9.12
C ALA A 108 -2.58 23.58 -10.60
N ASP A 109 -1.33 23.91 -10.92
CA ASP A 109 -0.75 23.87 -12.26
C ASP A 109 0.11 22.62 -12.53
N TRP A 110 0.13 21.66 -11.60
CA TRP A 110 0.79 20.37 -11.77
C TRP A 110 -0.15 19.39 -12.46
N ARG A 111 0.43 18.44 -13.21
CA ARG A 111 -0.33 17.35 -13.81
C ARG A 111 -0.64 16.30 -12.74
N VAL A 112 -1.87 15.88 -12.67
CA VAL A 112 -2.25 14.70 -11.90
C VAL A 112 -1.80 13.45 -12.64
N ASP A 113 -1.06 12.60 -11.96
CA ASP A 113 -0.58 11.32 -12.46
C ASP A 113 -1.49 10.18 -12.05
N ASP A 114 -1.87 10.15 -10.77
CA ASP A 114 -2.84 9.20 -10.24
C ASP A 114 -3.63 9.76 -9.05
N ILE A 115 -4.76 9.12 -8.73
CA ILE A 115 -5.62 9.45 -7.60
C ILE A 115 -6.14 8.17 -6.97
N ASP A 116 -5.89 8.02 -5.68
CA ASP A 116 -6.43 6.94 -4.88
C ASP A 116 -7.34 7.42 -3.75
N LYS A 117 -8.36 6.63 -3.49
CA LYS A 117 -9.19 6.75 -2.29
C LYS A 117 -8.85 5.64 -1.33
N TYR A 118 -8.54 6.00 -0.09
CA TYR A 118 -8.27 5.06 0.99
C TYR A 118 -9.36 5.12 2.06
N GLU A 119 -10.03 4.00 2.30
CA GLU A 119 -11.01 3.82 3.36
C GLU A 119 -10.43 2.94 4.46
N ARG A 120 -10.52 3.36 5.71
CA ARG A 120 -10.06 2.59 6.88
C ARG A 120 -10.97 2.85 8.09
N PRO A 121 -10.91 2.05 9.18
CA PRO A 121 -11.74 2.28 10.36
C PRO A 121 -11.60 3.69 10.96
N ALA A 122 -10.44 4.33 10.78
CA ALA A 122 -10.17 5.69 11.28
C ALA A 122 -10.72 6.81 10.40
N GLY A 123 -11.28 6.52 9.23
CA GLY A 123 -11.79 7.50 8.27
C GLY A 123 -11.22 7.34 6.86
N VAL A 124 -11.60 8.24 5.99
CA VAL A 124 -11.22 8.26 4.58
C VAL A 124 -10.17 9.32 4.33
N PHE A 125 -9.24 9.03 3.44
CA PHE A 125 -8.34 10.02 2.87
C PHE A 125 -8.11 9.74 1.39
N TYR A 126 -7.54 10.70 0.69
CA TYR A 126 -7.24 10.66 -0.73
C TYR A 126 -5.78 10.96 -0.94
N LEU A 127 -5.13 10.20 -1.81
CA LEU A 127 -3.82 10.48 -2.36
C LEU A 127 -4.01 11.07 -3.75
N ILE A 128 -3.32 12.16 -4.05
CA ILE A 128 -3.20 12.72 -5.40
C ILE A 128 -1.71 12.74 -5.72
N GLU A 129 -1.30 11.89 -6.65
CA GLU A 129 0.05 11.87 -7.19
C GLU A 129 0.16 12.91 -8.30
N ILE A 130 1.19 13.74 -8.24
CA ILE A 130 1.34 14.86 -9.15
C ILE A 130 2.76 14.97 -9.68
N GLU A 131 2.86 15.37 -10.94
CA GLU A 131 4.14 15.59 -11.59
C GLU A 131 4.25 16.98 -12.25
N LYS A 132 5.48 17.47 -12.41
CA LYS A 132 5.79 18.68 -13.17
C LYS A 132 7.19 18.61 -13.76
N ASN A 133 7.31 18.91 -15.04
CA ASN A 133 8.59 18.88 -15.73
C ASN A 133 9.70 19.64 -14.97
N GLY A 134 10.79 18.93 -14.68
CA GLY A 134 11.96 19.48 -13.98
C GLY A 134 11.80 19.63 -12.48
N GLN A 135 10.72 19.14 -11.92
CA GLN A 135 10.50 18.98 -10.48
C GLN A 135 10.54 17.51 -10.09
N LYS A 136 10.54 17.23 -8.81
CA LYS A 136 10.30 15.88 -8.27
C LYS A 136 8.81 15.68 -8.10
N ASP A 137 8.34 14.51 -8.45
CA ASP A 137 6.95 14.11 -8.28
C ASP A 137 6.57 14.10 -6.79
N ARG A 138 5.31 14.29 -6.50
CA ARG A 138 4.83 14.48 -5.13
C ARG A 138 3.53 13.75 -4.87
N ASP A 139 3.39 13.29 -3.63
CA ASP A 139 2.21 12.67 -3.06
C ASP A 139 1.52 13.63 -2.12
N LEU A 140 0.29 13.97 -2.45
CA LEU A 140 -0.54 14.88 -1.66
C LEU A 140 -1.67 14.11 -1.00
N PHE A 141 -1.66 14.03 0.32
CA PHE A 141 -2.70 13.35 1.09
C PHE A 141 -3.72 14.37 1.61
N TYR A 142 -5.00 14.15 1.30
CA TYR A 142 -6.10 15.01 1.73
C TYR A 142 -7.12 14.24 2.57
N ASP A 143 -7.71 14.87 3.59
CA ASP A 143 -8.93 14.35 4.21
C ASP A 143 -10.18 14.69 3.35
N GLU A 144 -11.32 14.13 3.72
CA GLU A 144 -12.60 14.38 3.01
C GLU A 144 -13.06 15.85 3.02
N ASN A 145 -12.50 16.67 3.92
CA ASN A 145 -12.81 18.10 4.04
C ASN A 145 -11.89 18.98 3.18
N GLY A 146 -10.93 18.38 2.46
CA GLY A 146 -9.95 19.10 1.65
C GLY A 146 -8.77 19.65 2.45
N ASN A 147 -8.56 19.22 3.69
CA ASN A 147 -7.35 19.58 4.41
C ASN A 147 -6.18 18.74 3.90
N LEU A 148 -5.09 19.40 3.53
CA LEU A 148 -3.84 18.72 3.18
C LEU A 148 -3.22 18.15 4.47
N LEU A 149 -3.19 16.82 4.55
CA LEU A 149 -2.67 16.07 5.70
C LEU A 149 -1.17 15.87 5.61
N LYS A 150 -0.67 15.63 4.40
CA LYS A 150 0.73 15.36 4.13
C LYS A 150 1.07 15.73 2.70
N ASP A 151 2.30 16.18 2.49
CA ASP A 151 2.89 16.53 1.20
C ASP A 151 4.33 16.02 1.22
N VAL A 152 4.65 15.03 0.39
CA VAL A 152 5.97 14.40 0.33
C VAL A 152 6.44 14.25 -1.10
N VAL A 153 7.75 14.13 -1.28
CA VAL A 153 8.31 13.73 -2.59
C VAL A 153 8.01 12.26 -2.77
N ASP A 154 7.42 11.92 -3.91
CA ASP A 154 7.26 10.52 -4.31
C ASP A 154 8.63 9.84 -4.48
N THR A 155 8.76 8.64 -3.97
CA THR A 155 9.99 7.84 -3.99
C THR A 155 9.83 6.52 -4.73
N GLU A 156 8.70 6.28 -5.40
CA GLU A 156 8.35 5.04 -6.14
C GLU A 156 8.33 3.76 -5.26
N LYS A 157 8.48 3.90 -3.94
CA LYS A 157 8.58 2.78 -3.00
C LYS A 157 7.52 2.82 -1.89
N ASP A 158 6.73 3.85 -1.89
CA ASP A 158 5.87 4.15 -0.77
C ASP A 158 4.48 3.55 -0.94
N THR A 159 4.40 2.20 -0.82
CA THR A 159 3.10 1.55 -0.61
C THR A 159 2.43 2.16 0.62
N VAL A 160 1.24 2.72 0.43
CA VAL A 160 0.43 3.23 1.54
C VAL A 160 -0.03 2.05 2.40
N LEU A 161 0.41 2.02 3.64
CA LEU A 161 0.05 0.96 4.58
C LEU A 161 -1.12 1.38 5.48
N PRO A 162 -1.94 0.42 5.97
CA PRO A 162 -3.09 0.71 6.83
C PRO A 162 -2.77 1.53 8.09
N ASN A 163 -1.53 1.45 8.58
CA ASN A 163 -1.05 2.16 9.77
C ASN A 163 -0.42 3.54 9.48
N ILE A 164 -0.56 4.06 8.25
CA ILE A 164 -0.06 5.40 7.92
C ILE A 164 -0.60 6.46 8.90
N SER A 165 0.28 7.33 9.35
CA SER A 165 -0.03 8.44 10.26
C SER A 165 0.27 9.77 9.61
N PHE A 166 -0.60 10.75 9.84
CA PHE A 166 -0.52 12.11 9.33
C PHE A 166 -0.20 13.13 10.45
N ASN A 167 0.61 12.70 11.45
CA ASN A 167 1.03 13.56 12.57
C ASN A 167 2.27 14.39 12.23
#